data_1a2f2ca3ffa0e4f81182251f9c1cb431
#
_entry.id   1a2f2ca3ffa0e4f81182251f9c1cb431
#
_cell.length_a   1.000
_cell.length_b   1.000
_cell.length_c   1.000
_cell.angle_alpha   90.00
_cell.angle_beta   90.00
_cell.angle_gamma   90.00
#
_symmetry.space_group_name_H-M   'P 1'
#
loop_
_entity.id
_entity.type
_entity.pdbx_description
1 polymer ?
#
loop_
_entity_poly.entity_id
_entity_poly.type
_entity_poly.pdbx_seq_one_letter_code
_entity_poly.pdbx_strand_id
1 'polypeptide(L)'
;DDENEPAEEVILPPNLDLPHDYFDMIIIDECHRSIYGNWRKVLEYFDTARLVGLTATPIEETKKFFNYNIIVNYTLEKSIVDGVNVDCRVYRIKTQVTEAGGAILEGERVKEETRYTGEVKTVRNKETKTYTNKELNRSVINPAQIKLILSTYWDVVYTELFNDPQREPNMDYLPKTLIFALNEAHATNIVQIAKEVFGRTDDRFVQKITYSAGDSNELIRQFRNDKDFRIAVTCTLVATGTDVKPLEVVMFMRDVESLPLYIQMKGRGVRTIGDEQLRNVTPNAFSKDCFYLVDAVGVTEHAQTVAPIDDGPTTKTITLKELLERISHGYIPDEYLKRLAATLARIYNKADDSQRKEFVRLSHDDMKELSARIYDALEKGILPQFVSTDEPNNERKGLVAPLANHADARKYLLILAAGFVNTLMPGEDTLISKGFSIE
;
A
#
# COMPACT_ATOMS: atom_id res chain seq x y z
N ASP A 1 8.32 -18.82 -2.74
CA ASP A 1 9.51 -19.57 -3.09
C ASP A 1 10.23 -19.05 -4.35
N ASP A 2 9.86 -17.86 -4.84
CA ASP A 2 10.62 -17.17 -5.89
C ASP A 2 11.72 -16.24 -5.31
N GLU A 3 11.97 -16.29 -4.00
CA GLU A 3 13.14 -15.68 -3.38
C GLU A 3 14.42 -16.54 -3.48
N ASN A 4 14.32 -17.72 -4.09
CA ASN A 4 15.43 -18.63 -4.39
C ASN A 4 15.60 -18.87 -5.90
N GLU A 5 15.46 -17.87 -6.75
CA GLU A 5 16.36 -17.87 -7.89
C GLU A 5 17.79 -17.75 -7.31
N PRO A 6 18.69 -18.72 -7.58
CA PRO A 6 20.06 -18.56 -7.18
C PRO A 6 20.49 -17.24 -7.78
N ALA A 7 20.83 -16.26 -6.93
CA ALA A 7 21.43 -15.02 -7.39
C ALA A 7 22.52 -15.49 -8.36
N GLU A 8 22.37 -15.14 -9.66
CA GLU A 8 23.40 -15.43 -10.63
C GLU A 8 24.70 -15.02 -9.97
N GLU A 9 25.60 -15.98 -9.77
CA GLU A 9 26.94 -15.65 -9.29
C GLU A 9 27.50 -14.68 -10.31
N VAL A 10 27.35 -13.38 -10.05
CA VAL A 10 28.11 -12.37 -10.72
C VAL A 10 29.54 -12.64 -10.24
N ILE A 11 30.19 -13.54 -10.95
CA ILE A 11 31.63 -13.70 -10.90
C ILE A 11 32.10 -12.34 -11.35
N LEU A 12 32.61 -11.53 -10.39
CA LEU A 12 33.31 -10.30 -10.73
C LEU A 12 34.31 -10.71 -11.81
N PRO A 13 34.24 -10.13 -13.02
CA PRO A 13 35.22 -10.51 -14.05
C PRO A 13 36.57 -10.34 -13.42
N PRO A 14 37.47 -11.34 -13.54
CA PRO A 14 38.81 -11.31 -12.91
C PRO A 14 39.68 -10.15 -13.38
N ASN A 15 39.17 -9.33 -14.27
CA ASN A 15 39.77 -8.14 -14.86
C ASN A 15 38.87 -6.91 -14.71
N LEU A 16 38.50 -6.54 -13.49
CA LEU A 16 38.19 -5.17 -13.22
C LEU A 16 39.56 -4.45 -13.25
N ASP A 17 39.91 -3.88 -14.43
CA ASP A 17 41.07 -2.99 -14.59
C ASP A 17 40.90 -1.65 -13.84
N LEU A 18 39.96 -1.61 -12.89
CA LEU A 18 39.69 -0.46 -12.04
C LEU A 18 40.36 -0.67 -10.69
N PRO A 19 41.26 0.23 -10.29
CA PRO A 19 41.86 0.16 -8.96
C PRO A 19 40.80 0.37 -7.87
N HIS A 20 41.04 -0.16 -6.65
CA HIS A 20 40.11 -0.08 -5.53
C HIS A 20 39.78 1.37 -5.10
N ASP A 21 40.64 2.34 -5.43
CA ASP A 21 40.51 3.77 -5.17
C ASP A 21 39.97 4.57 -6.37
N TYR A 22 39.37 3.88 -7.37
CA TYR A 22 38.91 4.53 -8.60
C TYR A 22 37.75 5.51 -8.36
N PHE A 23 36.87 5.21 -7.38
CA PHE A 23 35.72 6.04 -7.07
C PHE A 23 35.91 6.79 -5.76
N ASP A 24 35.66 8.10 -5.76
CA ASP A 24 35.61 8.93 -4.54
C ASP A 24 34.30 8.72 -3.79
N MET A 25 33.19 8.44 -4.53
CA MET A 25 31.86 8.27 -3.99
C MET A 25 31.06 7.24 -4.79
N ILE A 26 30.33 6.39 -4.11
CA ILE A 26 29.36 5.44 -4.69
C ILE A 26 27.99 5.73 -4.11
N ILE A 27 27.03 6.05 -4.98
CA ILE A 27 25.62 6.24 -4.62
C ILE A 27 24.85 4.96 -4.96
N ILE A 28 24.20 4.38 -3.96
CA ILE A 28 23.53 3.09 -4.05
C ILE A 28 22.01 3.34 -3.93
N ASP A 29 21.31 3.20 -5.04
CA ASP A 29 19.84 3.23 -5.02
C ASP A 29 19.30 1.86 -4.58
N GLU A 30 18.16 1.85 -3.88
CA GLU A 30 17.57 0.65 -3.25
C GLU A 30 18.63 -0.15 -2.44
N CYS A 31 19.42 0.55 -1.65
CA CYS A 31 20.61 0.00 -0.98
C CYS A 31 20.27 -1.20 -0.06
N HIS A 32 19.04 -1.35 0.40
CA HIS A 32 18.59 -2.51 1.17
C HIS A 32 18.75 -3.84 0.41
N ARG A 33 18.86 -3.81 -0.93
CA ARG A 33 19.10 -4.99 -1.79
C ARG A 33 20.57 -5.21 -2.08
N SER A 34 21.36 -4.15 -2.10
CA SER A 34 22.76 -4.15 -2.59
C SER A 34 23.79 -4.45 -1.49
N ILE A 35 23.37 -4.55 -0.22
CA ILE A 35 24.27 -4.86 0.90
C ILE A 35 24.54 -6.35 1.10
N TYR A 36 24.03 -7.21 0.20
CA TYR A 36 24.18 -8.66 0.26
C TYR A 36 24.93 -9.23 -0.94
N GLY A 37 25.38 -10.47 -0.77
CA GLY A 37 25.94 -11.29 -1.85
C GLY A 37 27.10 -10.63 -2.59
N ASN A 38 27.04 -10.69 -3.91
CA ASN A 38 28.13 -10.20 -4.78
C ASN A 38 28.23 -8.66 -4.81
N TRP A 39 27.10 -7.94 -4.68
CA TRP A 39 27.11 -6.49 -4.60
C TRP A 39 27.88 -5.99 -3.38
N ARG A 40 27.73 -6.66 -2.25
CA ARG A 40 28.51 -6.35 -1.05
C ARG A 40 30.00 -6.46 -1.30
N LYS A 41 30.46 -7.53 -1.99
CA LYS A 41 31.87 -7.70 -2.35
C LYS A 41 32.41 -6.57 -3.25
N VAL A 42 31.57 -6.07 -4.16
CA VAL A 42 31.91 -4.90 -5.00
C VAL A 42 32.09 -3.65 -4.14
N LEU A 43 31.21 -3.42 -3.18
CA LEU A 43 31.30 -2.27 -2.27
C LEU A 43 32.52 -2.38 -1.34
N GLU A 44 32.84 -3.59 -0.89
CA GLU A 44 34.01 -3.88 -0.05
C GLU A 44 35.33 -3.76 -0.85
N TYR A 45 35.32 -4.00 -2.18
CA TYR A 45 36.48 -3.80 -3.04
C TYR A 45 36.86 -2.32 -3.19
N PHE A 46 35.87 -1.42 -3.32
CA PHE A 46 36.08 0.03 -3.40
C PHE A 46 36.09 0.66 -2.00
N ASP A 47 36.94 0.18 -1.13
CA ASP A 47 36.95 0.48 0.31
C ASP A 47 37.29 1.94 0.64
N THR A 48 37.91 2.68 -0.31
CA THR A 48 38.23 4.11 -0.16
C THR A 48 37.07 5.02 -0.50
N ALA A 49 36.05 4.51 -1.22
CA ALA A 49 34.90 5.29 -1.66
C ALA A 49 33.96 5.64 -0.50
N ARG A 50 33.41 6.85 -0.50
CA ARG A 50 32.30 7.22 0.39
C ARG A 50 31.01 6.62 -0.12
N LEU A 51 30.34 5.79 0.71
CA LEU A 51 29.10 5.15 0.34
C LEU A 51 27.91 6.01 0.77
N VAL A 52 26.97 6.27 -0.16
CA VAL A 52 25.70 6.92 0.11
C VAL A 52 24.59 5.98 -0.31
N GLY A 53 23.82 5.47 0.66
CA GLY A 53 22.67 4.60 0.42
C GLY A 53 21.36 5.36 0.37
N LEU A 54 20.54 5.10 -0.65
CA LEU A 54 19.18 5.59 -0.78
C LEU A 54 18.21 4.40 -0.70
N THR A 55 17.18 4.50 0.11
CA THR A 55 16.13 3.48 0.19
C THR A 55 14.85 4.05 0.78
N ALA A 56 13.71 3.62 0.26
CA ALA A 56 12.40 3.88 0.85
C ALA A 56 12.05 2.87 1.96
N THR A 57 12.80 1.77 2.08
CA THR A 57 12.54 0.66 3.00
C THR A 57 13.80 0.24 3.74
N PRO A 58 14.33 1.09 4.65
CA PRO A 58 15.53 0.77 5.41
C PRO A 58 15.23 -0.36 6.40
N ILE A 59 15.81 -1.54 6.14
CA ILE A 59 15.81 -2.66 7.07
C ILE A 59 16.98 -2.54 8.05
N GLU A 60 16.93 -3.31 9.13
CA GLU A 60 17.94 -3.24 10.20
C GLU A 60 19.35 -3.54 9.70
N GLU A 61 19.51 -4.52 8.80
CA GLU A 61 20.78 -4.87 8.17
C GLU A 61 21.34 -3.72 7.33
N THR A 62 20.48 -2.96 6.66
CA THR A 62 20.89 -1.75 5.91
C THR A 62 21.42 -0.69 6.87
N LYS A 63 20.72 -0.44 7.96
CA LYS A 63 21.18 0.53 8.98
C LYS A 63 22.52 0.11 9.59
N LYS A 64 22.69 -1.19 9.92
CA LYS A 64 23.96 -1.75 10.42
C LYS A 64 25.09 -1.60 9.42
N PHE A 65 24.85 -1.87 8.14
CA PHE A 65 25.85 -1.72 7.08
C PHE A 65 26.39 -0.28 7.01
N PHE A 66 25.53 0.72 7.17
CA PHE A 66 25.90 2.14 7.20
C PHE A 66 26.21 2.66 8.61
N ASN A 67 26.51 1.77 9.60
CA ASN A 67 26.81 2.13 10.99
C ASN A 67 25.77 3.06 11.63
N TYR A 68 24.48 2.87 11.30
CA TYR A 68 23.36 3.72 11.75
C TYR A 68 23.51 5.21 11.39
N ASN A 69 24.37 5.54 10.42
CA ASN A 69 24.58 6.91 9.97
C ASN A 69 23.44 7.32 9.01
N ILE A 70 22.31 7.72 9.55
CA ILE A 70 21.15 8.19 8.81
C ILE A 70 21.25 9.71 8.67
N ILE A 71 21.53 10.20 7.46
CA ILE A 71 21.67 11.63 7.18
C ILE A 71 20.30 12.30 7.04
N VAL A 72 19.36 11.64 6.35
CA VAL A 72 18.00 12.13 6.14
C VAL A 72 17.02 10.98 6.36
N ASN A 73 16.03 11.23 7.20
CA ASN A 73 14.88 10.33 7.40
C ASN A 73 13.59 11.07 7.01
N TYR A 74 13.23 11.00 5.71
CA TYR A 74 12.01 11.60 5.19
C TYR A 74 10.92 10.54 5.05
N THR A 75 10.11 10.39 6.09
CA THR A 75 9.10 9.33 6.17
C THR A 75 7.88 9.63 5.28
N LEU A 76 7.07 8.59 5.01
CA LEU A 76 5.82 8.74 4.25
C LEU A 76 4.87 9.72 4.96
N GLU A 77 4.74 9.63 6.27
CA GLU A 77 3.88 10.51 7.07
C GLU A 77 4.32 11.97 6.93
N LYS A 78 5.64 12.22 7.00
CA LYS A 78 6.18 13.57 6.78
C LYS A 78 5.85 14.07 5.39
N SER A 79 6.00 13.24 4.38
CA SER A 79 5.71 13.60 3.00
C SER A 79 4.23 13.91 2.75
N ILE A 80 3.32 13.24 3.50
CA ILE A 80 1.88 13.52 3.47
C ILE A 80 1.59 14.87 4.13
N VAL A 81 2.19 15.14 5.30
CA VAL A 81 2.06 16.43 5.97
C VAL A 81 2.56 17.59 5.12
N ASP A 82 3.67 17.40 4.42
CA ASP A 82 4.25 18.38 3.50
C ASP A 82 3.46 18.51 2.17
N GLY A 83 2.47 17.66 1.93
CA GLY A 83 1.68 17.66 0.69
C GLY A 83 2.40 17.13 -0.54
N VAL A 84 3.53 16.44 -0.35
CA VAL A 84 4.31 15.82 -1.44
C VAL A 84 3.70 14.50 -1.89
N ASN A 85 3.12 13.76 -0.95
CA ASN A 85 2.39 12.52 -1.20
C ASN A 85 0.96 12.60 -0.67
N VAL A 86 0.10 11.72 -1.18
CA VAL A 86 -1.26 11.53 -0.68
C VAL A 86 -1.32 10.33 0.26
N ASP A 87 -2.29 10.37 1.17
CA ASP A 87 -2.52 9.29 2.13
C ASP A 87 -3.21 8.08 1.48
N CYS A 88 -3.08 6.94 2.15
CA CYS A 88 -3.69 5.67 1.78
C CYS A 88 -4.97 5.43 2.58
N ARG A 89 -6.02 4.97 1.90
CA ARG A 89 -7.22 4.45 2.56
C ARG A 89 -7.39 3.00 2.20
N VAL A 90 -7.46 2.17 3.23
CA VAL A 90 -7.62 0.73 3.04
C VAL A 90 -9.10 0.38 2.99
N TYR A 91 -9.51 -0.25 1.89
CA TYR A 91 -10.81 -0.84 1.71
C TYR A 91 -10.66 -2.35 1.58
N ARG A 92 -11.29 -3.10 2.46
CA ARG A 92 -11.21 -4.57 2.49
C ARG A 92 -12.42 -5.20 1.83
N ILE A 93 -12.17 -6.24 1.04
CA ILE A 93 -13.19 -7.13 0.49
C ILE A 93 -12.88 -8.53 0.99
N LYS A 94 -13.63 -9.00 1.98
CA LYS A 94 -13.46 -10.33 2.55
C LYS A 94 -14.48 -11.29 1.97
N THR A 95 -13.99 -12.38 1.39
CA THR A 95 -14.84 -13.45 0.85
C THR A 95 -14.69 -14.73 1.68
N GLN A 96 -15.63 -15.64 1.61
CA GLN A 96 -15.53 -16.91 2.32
C GLN A 96 -14.28 -17.68 1.91
N VAL A 97 -13.94 -17.62 0.64
CA VAL A 97 -12.73 -18.24 0.09
C VAL A 97 -11.46 -17.62 0.67
N THR A 98 -11.42 -16.30 0.86
CA THR A 98 -10.26 -15.63 1.48
C THR A 98 -10.12 -15.93 2.96
N GLU A 99 -11.21 -16.12 3.69
CA GLU A 99 -11.16 -16.37 5.14
C GLU A 99 -10.97 -17.85 5.50
N ALA A 100 -11.78 -18.72 4.88
CA ALA A 100 -11.86 -20.15 5.23
C ALA A 100 -11.02 -21.05 4.32
N GLY A 101 -10.46 -20.51 3.24
CA GLY A 101 -9.94 -21.33 2.17
C GLY A 101 -11.05 -21.83 1.25
N GLY A 102 -10.70 -22.73 0.35
CA GLY A 102 -11.63 -23.32 -0.61
C GLY A 102 -11.42 -24.83 -0.73
N ALA A 103 -12.38 -25.49 -1.35
CA ALA A 103 -12.25 -26.89 -1.69
C ALA A 103 -12.55 -27.09 -3.19
N ILE A 104 -11.77 -27.92 -3.83
CA ILE A 104 -12.09 -28.47 -5.15
C ILE A 104 -12.63 -29.85 -4.92
N LEU A 105 -13.88 -30.04 -5.28
CA LEU A 105 -14.56 -31.32 -5.03
C LEU A 105 -14.08 -32.40 -5.98
N GLU A 106 -14.20 -33.67 -5.55
CA GLU A 106 -13.98 -34.82 -6.41
C GLU A 106 -14.91 -34.74 -7.64
N GLY A 107 -14.33 -34.98 -8.81
CA GLY A 107 -15.06 -34.93 -10.08
C GLY A 107 -15.16 -33.55 -10.74
N GLU A 108 -14.80 -32.46 -10.06
CA GLU A 108 -14.74 -31.15 -10.66
C GLU A 108 -13.63 -31.06 -11.73
N ARG A 109 -13.93 -30.29 -12.80
CA ARG A 109 -12.97 -30.00 -13.86
C ARG A 109 -12.19 -28.75 -13.50
N VAL A 110 -10.89 -28.91 -13.34
CA VAL A 110 -9.95 -27.80 -13.08
C VAL A 110 -9.05 -27.61 -14.29
N LYS A 111 -8.71 -26.36 -14.58
CA LYS A 111 -7.66 -26.04 -15.54
C LYS A 111 -6.32 -26.00 -14.81
N GLU A 112 -5.39 -26.82 -15.25
CA GLU A 112 -4.00 -26.81 -14.78
C GLU A 112 -3.13 -26.15 -15.84
N GLU A 113 -2.43 -25.07 -15.47
CA GLU A 113 -1.45 -24.41 -16.33
C GLU A 113 -0.03 -24.79 -15.91
N THR A 114 0.77 -25.21 -16.86
CA THR A 114 2.17 -25.55 -16.64
C THR A 114 2.98 -24.25 -16.59
N ARG A 115 3.60 -23.93 -15.44
CA ARG A 115 4.37 -22.70 -15.20
C ARG A 115 5.45 -22.41 -16.27
N TYR A 116 5.99 -23.45 -16.89
CA TYR A 116 7.11 -23.34 -17.84
C TYR A 116 6.70 -23.09 -19.28
N THR A 117 5.51 -23.55 -19.69
CA THR A 117 5.07 -23.52 -21.11
C THR A 117 3.81 -22.70 -21.32
N GLY A 118 3.11 -22.30 -20.25
CA GLY A 118 1.79 -21.69 -20.35
C GLY A 118 0.71 -22.63 -20.89
N GLU A 119 1.01 -23.95 -20.99
CA GLU A 119 0.07 -24.93 -21.53
C GLU A 119 -1.04 -25.22 -20.51
N VAL A 120 -2.27 -24.99 -20.91
CA VAL A 120 -3.46 -25.20 -20.09
C VAL A 120 -4.08 -26.56 -20.38
N LYS A 121 -4.15 -27.43 -19.37
CA LYS A 121 -4.83 -28.74 -19.44
C LYS A 121 -6.07 -28.72 -18.54
N THR A 122 -7.17 -29.28 -19.05
CA THR A 122 -8.35 -29.52 -18.23
C THR A 122 -8.24 -30.90 -17.63
N VAL A 123 -8.13 -30.96 -16.31
CA VAL A 123 -7.99 -32.20 -15.53
C VAL A 123 -9.24 -32.37 -14.67
N ARG A 124 -9.69 -33.61 -14.52
CA ARG A 124 -10.76 -33.95 -13.59
C ARG A 124 -10.14 -34.29 -12.23
N ASN A 125 -10.55 -33.57 -11.19
CA ASN A 125 -10.05 -33.81 -9.85
C ASN A 125 -10.47 -35.20 -9.35
N LYS A 126 -9.50 -35.97 -8.90
CA LYS A 126 -9.72 -37.39 -8.50
C LYS A 126 -10.13 -37.51 -7.05
N GLU A 127 -9.86 -36.52 -6.24
CA GLU A 127 -10.13 -36.48 -4.80
C GLU A 127 -10.49 -35.07 -4.37
N THR A 128 -11.33 -34.91 -3.36
CA THR A 128 -11.59 -33.59 -2.80
C THR A 128 -10.33 -33.02 -2.15
N LYS A 129 -9.84 -31.88 -2.67
CA LYS A 129 -8.71 -31.17 -2.11
C LYS A 129 -9.18 -29.88 -1.44
N THR A 130 -8.84 -29.73 -0.17
CA THR A 130 -9.06 -28.47 0.56
C THR A 130 -7.81 -27.62 0.52
N TYR A 131 -7.98 -26.34 0.31
CA TYR A 131 -6.90 -25.35 0.27
C TYR A 131 -7.11 -24.33 1.38
N THR A 132 -6.07 -24.09 2.13
CA THR A 132 -6.05 -22.97 3.10
C THR A 132 -6.00 -21.64 2.38
N ASN A 133 -6.35 -20.54 3.05
CA ASN A 133 -6.25 -19.19 2.50
C ASN A 133 -4.82 -18.88 1.99
N LYS A 134 -3.78 -19.42 2.64
CA LYS A 134 -2.37 -19.29 2.22
C LYS A 134 -2.05 -20.01 0.91
N GLU A 135 -2.72 -21.13 0.62
CA GLU A 135 -2.53 -21.92 -0.61
C GLU A 135 -3.35 -21.40 -1.77
N LEU A 136 -4.54 -20.80 -1.51
CA LEU A 136 -5.44 -20.26 -2.53
C LEU A 136 -4.80 -19.17 -3.38
N ASN A 137 -3.99 -18.33 -2.82
CA ASN A 137 -3.34 -17.26 -3.57
C ASN A 137 -1.91 -17.61 -4.00
N ARG A 138 -1.44 -18.83 -3.77
CA ARG A 138 -0.11 -19.32 -4.17
C ARG A 138 -0.17 -20.39 -5.26
N SER A 139 -1.11 -21.32 -5.17
CA SER A 139 -1.17 -22.49 -6.05
C SER A 139 -2.50 -22.67 -6.77
N VAL A 140 -3.55 -21.98 -6.34
CA VAL A 140 -4.89 -22.16 -6.92
C VAL A 140 -5.51 -20.80 -7.29
N ILE A 141 -5.88 -20.64 -8.55
CA ILE A 141 -6.64 -19.49 -9.04
C ILE A 141 -8.12 -19.85 -8.96
N ASN A 142 -8.91 -19.04 -8.27
CA ASN A 142 -10.36 -19.22 -8.20
C ASN A 142 -11.08 -18.14 -9.04
N PRO A 143 -11.59 -18.47 -10.25
CA PRO A 143 -12.26 -17.50 -11.09
C PRO A 143 -13.53 -16.91 -10.46
N ALA A 144 -14.25 -17.66 -9.63
CA ALA A 144 -15.45 -17.17 -8.93
C ALA A 144 -15.09 -16.10 -7.90
N GLN A 145 -14.00 -16.28 -7.16
CA GLN A 145 -13.45 -15.28 -6.24
C GLN A 145 -13.05 -14.00 -6.99
N ILE A 146 -12.30 -14.13 -8.10
CA ILE A 146 -11.90 -12.98 -8.92
C ILE A 146 -13.14 -12.21 -9.38
N LYS A 147 -14.14 -12.92 -9.89
CA LYS A 147 -15.40 -12.32 -10.35
C LYS A 147 -16.12 -11.59 -9.23
N LEU A 148 -16.21 -12.18 -8.05
CA LEU A 148 -16.85 -11.59 -6.87
C LEU A 148 -16.14 -10.30 -6.43
N ILE A 149 -14.80 -10.33 -6.34
CA ILE A 149 -14.00 -9.17 -5.96
C ILE A 149 -14.20 -8.03 -6.95
N LEU A 150 -14.10 -8.32 -8.26
CA LEU A 150 -14.27 -7.30 -9.30
C LEU A 150 -15.71 -6.75 -9.38
N SER A 151 -16.73 -7.61 -9.20
CA SER A 151 -18.13 -7.17 -9.12
C SER A 151 -18.36 -6.29 -7.89
N THR A 152 -17.81 -6.68 -6.74
CA THR A 152 -17.90 -5.86 -5.52
C THR A 152 -17.22 -4.51 -5.72
N TYR A 153 -16.02 -4.50 -6.34
CA TYR A 153 -15.32 -3.25 -6.66
C TYR A 153 -16.15 -2.36 -7.60
N TRP A 154 -16.76 -2.93 -8.64
CA TRP A 154 -17.67 -2.23 -9.54
C TRP A 154 -18.82 -1.55 -8.81
N ASP A 155 -19.43 -2.25 -7.86
CA ASP A 155 -20.59 -1.75 -7.10
C ASP A 155 -20.20 -0.63 -6.11
N VAL A 156 -18.98 -0.70 -5.53
CA VAL A 156 -18.57 0.22 -4.46
C VAL A 156 -17.75 1.42 -4.93
N VAL A 157 -17.23 1.39 -6.14
CA VAL A 157 -16.28 2.41 -6.63
C VAL A 157 -16.82 3.83 -6.53
N TYR A 158 -18.07 4.07 -6.87
CA TYR A 158 -18.71 5.39 -6.78
C TYR A 158 -19.73 5.51 -5.63
N THR A 159 -20.04 4.41 -4.95
CA THR A 159 -20.99 4.43 -3.83
C THR A 159 -20.30 4.54 -2.47
N GLU A 160 -19.07 4.03 -2.38
CA GLU A 160 -18.31 4.01 -1.12
C GLU A 160 -16.92 4.64 -1.26
N LEU A 161 -16.16 4.31 -2.33
CA LEU A 161 -14.78 4.79 -2.50
C LEU A 161 -14.74 6.25 -2.96
N PHE A 162 -15.30 6.55 -4.11
CA PHE A 162 -15.32 7.87 -4.73
C PHE A 162 -16.74 8.44 -4.71
N ASN A 163 -17.33 8.49 -3.51
CA ASN A 163 -18.68 8.99 -3.27
C ASN A 163 -18.74 10.52 -3.09
N ASP A 164 -17.74 11.25 -3.55
CA ASP A 164 -17.70 12.70 -3.50
C ASP A 164 -18.80 13.29 -4.42
N PRO A 165 -19.66 14.19 -3.92
CA PRO A 165 -20.68 14.87 -4.74
C PRO A 165 -20.13 15.65 -5.93
N GLN A 166 -18.86 16.04 -5.91
CA GLN A 166 -18.19 16.75 -7.00
C GLN A 166 -17.69 15.82 -8.10
N ARG A 167 -17.71 14.50 -7.86
CA ARG A 167 -17.30 13.49 -8.83
C ARG A 167 -18.51 12.77 -9.39
N GLU A 168 -18.91 13.12 -10.60
CA GLU A 168 -20.01 12.42 -11.27
C GLU A 168 -19.62 10.96 -11.57
N PRO A 169 -20.42 9.97 -11.13
CA PRO A 169 -20.17 8.56 -11.42
C PRO A 169 -20.13 8.31 -12.93
N ASN A 170 -19.03 7.79 -13.43
CA ASN A 170 -18.87 7.42 -14.83
C ASN A 170 -17.92 6.23 -14.97
N MET A 171 -18.48 5.11 -15.41
CA MET A 171 -17.73 3.85 -15.53
C MET A 171 -16.78 3.82 -16.73
N ASP A 172 -16.92 4.72 -17.73
CA ASP A 172 -15.93 4.88 -18.80
C ASP A 172 -14.66 5.54 -18.26
N TYR A 173 -14.81 6.37 -17.24
CA TYR A 173 -13.71 7.02 -16.54
C TYR A 173 -13.50 6.46 -15.14
N LEU A 174 -13.63 5.13 -15.00
CA LEU A 174 -13.30 4.42 -13.76
C LEU A 174 -11.94 4.93 -13.23
N PRO A 175 -11.77 5.19 -11.93
CA PRO A 175 -10.48 5.59 -11.36
C PRO A 175 -9.36 4.67 -11.83
N LYS A 176 -8.19 5.24 -12.19
CA LYS A 176 -7.06 4.41 -12.62
C LYS A 176 -6.68 3.42 -11.53
N THR A 177 -6.75 2.14 -11.88
CA THR A 177 -6.62 1.00 -10.97
C THR A 177 -5.44 0.13 -11.37
N LEU A 178 -4.55 -0.13 -10.43
CA LEU A 178 -3.47 -1.10 -10.57
C LEU A 178 -3.79 -2.34 -9.74
N ILE A 179 -3.90 -3.50 -10.39
CA ILE A 179 -4.18 -4.77 -9.73
C ILE A 179 -2.90 -5.61 -9.68
N PHE A 180 -2.52 -6.05 -8.50
CA PHE A 180 -1.42 -6.98 -8.31
C PHE A 180 -1.92 -8.42 -8.33
N ALA A 181 -1.46 -9.17 -9.32
CA ALA A 181 -1.74 -10.58 -9.52
C ALA A 181 -0.58 -11.45 -9.00
N LEU A 182 -0.88 -12.71 -8.70
CA LEU A 182 0.10 -13.66 -8.20
C LEU A 182 1.16 -14.03 -9.27
N ASN A 183 0.69 -14.35 -10.47
CA ASN A 183 1.51 -14.78 -11.60
C ASN A 183 0.82 -14.45 -12.94
N GLU A 184 1.47 -14.77 -14.05
CA GLU A 184 0.97 -14.50 -15.40
C GLU A 184 -0.41 -15.10 -15.69
N ALA A 185 -0.65 -16.35 -15.27
CA ALA A 185 -1.95 -17.00 -15.45
C ALA A 185 -3.05 -16.29 -14.67
N HIS A 186 -2.77 -15.95 -13.41
CA HIS A 186 -3.70 -15.16 -12.58
C HIS A 186 -3.99 -13.80 -13.20
N ALA A 187 -2.96 -13.08 -13.68
CA ALA A 187 -3.13 -11.80 -14.37
C ALA A 187 -4.01 -11.92 -15.62
N THR A 188 -3.82 -12.98 -16.41
CA THR A 188 -4.64 -13.24 -17.60
C THR A 188 -6.10 -13.52 -17.23
N ASN A 189 -6.36 -14.32 -16.19
CA ASN A 189 -7.70 -14.58 -15.70
C ASN A 189 -8.38 -13.30 -15.17
N ILE A 190 -7.64 -12.47 -14.41
CA ILE A 190 -8.16 -11.18 -13.93
C ILE A 190 -8.56 -10.28 -15.10
N VAL A 191 -7.74 -10.15 -16.15
CA VAL A 191 -8.05 -9.33 -17.31
C VAL A 191 -9.30 -9.86 -18.02
N GLN A 192 -9.41 -11.16 -18.25
CA GLN A 192 -10.56 -11.76 -18.92
C GLN A 192 -11.84 -11.53 -18.10
N ILE A 193 -11.83 -11.83 -16.81
CA ILE A 193 -13.00 -11.69 -15.94
C ILE A 193 -13.37 -10.22 -15.75
N ALA A 194 -12.38 -9.32 -15.67
CA ALA A 194 -12.64 -7.88 -15.60
C ALA A 194 -13.37 -7.36 -16.86
N LYS A 195 -12.99 -7.82 -18.05
CA LYS A 195 -13.71 -7.47 -19.28
C LYS A 195 -15.16 -7.94 -19.24
N GLU A 196 -15.42 -9.14 -18.73
CA GLU A 196 -16.78 -9.66 -18.55
C GLU A 196 -17.58 -8.84 -17.56
N VAL A 197 -17.02 -8.61 -16.35
CA VAL A 197 -17.68 -7.87 -15.25
C VAL A 197 -17.98 -6.43 -15.64
N PHE A 198 -17.03 -5.77 -16.30
CA PHE A 198 -17.17 -4.36 -16.69
C PHE A 198 -17.85 -4.17 -18.05
N GLY A 199 -18.29 -5.25 -18.71
CA GLY A 199 -18.96 -5.20 -20.02
C GLY A 199 -18.09 -4.58 -21.11
N ARG A 200 -16.76 -4.78 -21.06
CA ARG A 200 -15.80 -4.22 -22.01
C ARG A 200 -15.30 -5.28 -22.96
N THR A 201 -15.46 -5.02 -24.25
CA THR A 201 -15.00 -5.92 -25.32
C THR A 201 -13.67 -5.47 -25.93
N ASP A 202 -13.32 -4.20 -25.76
CA ASP A 202 -12.05 -3.68 -26.28
C ASP A 202 -10.87 -3.99 -25.33
N ASP A 203 -9.69 -4.15 -25.93
CA ASP A 203 -8.49 -4.51 -25.21
C ASP A 203 -7.82 -3.33 -24.49
N ARG A 204 -8.33 -2.10 -24.62
CA ARG A 204 -7.69 -0.90 -24.08
C ARG A 204 -8.05 -0.67 -22.62
N PHE A 205 -9.29 -0.93 -22.22
CA PHE A 205 -9.80 -0.60 -20.90
C PHE A 205 -9.09 -1.37 -19.78
N VAL A 206 -8.84 -2.68 -19.98
CA VAL A 206 -8.13 -3.55 -19.03
C VAL A 206 -7.01 -4.26 -19.77
N GLN A 207 -5.77 -4.07 -19.31
CA GLN A 207 -4.61 -4.73 -19.95
C GLN A 207 -3.67 -5.31 -18.91
N LYS A 208 -2.95 -6.34 -19.33
CA LYS A 208 -1.87 -6.94 -18.58
C LYS A 208 -0.54 -6.20 -18.84
N ILE A 209 0.17 -5.81 -17.80
CA ILE A 209 1.52 -5.22 -17.88
C ILE A 209 2.49 -6.16 -17.16
N THR A 210 3.13 -7.03 -17.94
CA THR A 210 4.10 -8.02 -17.43
C THR A 210 5.27 -8.14 -18.40
N TYR A 211 6.34 -8.80 -18.01
CA TYR A 211 7.51 -9.01 -18.87
C TYR A 211 7.18 -9.76 -20.16
N SER A 212 6.15 -10.62 -20.13
CA SER A 212 5.71 -11.38 -21.30
C SER A 212 4.74 -10.61 -22.23
N ALA A 213 4.28 -9.44 -21.83
CA ALA A 213 3.23 -8.69 -22.55
C ALA A 213 3.75 -7.75 -23.66
N GLY A 214 5.01 -7.88 -24.09
CA GLY A 214 5.62 -7.01 -25.10
C GLY A 214 6.38 -5.82 -24.49
N ASP A 215 6.29 -4.63 -25.11
CA ASP A 215 6.95 -3.44 -24.57
C ASP A 215 6.23 -2.91 -23.30
N SER A 216 6.68 -3.37 -22.17
CA SER A 216 6.13 -3.00 -20.87
C SER A 216 6.24 -1.51 -20.58
N ASN A 217 7.30 -0.85 -21.06
CA ASN A 217 7.50 0.59 -20.84
C ASN A 217 6.47 1.40 -21.63
N GLU A 218 6.16 0.98 -22.85
CA GLU A 218 5.12 1.61 -23.64
C GLU A 218 3.74 1.41 -23.02
N LEU A 219 3.41 0.21 -22.53
CA LEU A 219 2.16 -0.06 -21.81
C LEU A 219 2.04 0.79 -20.53
N ILE A 220 3.11 0.97 -19.78
CA ILE A 220 3.14 1.84 -18.60
C ILE A 220 2.91 3.30 -19.01
N ARG A 221 3.54 3.75 -20.10
CA ARG A 221 3.34 5.10 -20.63
C ARG A 221 1.89 5.33 -21.05
N GLN A 222 1.28 4.35 -21.74
CA GLN A 222 -0.13 4.37 -22.10
C GLN A 222 -1.01 4.37 -20.86
N PHE A 223 -0.77 3.50 -19.88
CA PHE A 223 -1.53 3.49 -18.63
C PHE A 223 -1.47 4.82 -17.88
N ARG A 224 -0.35 5.53 -17.94
CA ARG A 224 -0.19 6.86 -17.35
C ARG A 224 -1.02 7.92 -18.06
N ASN A 225 -1.03 7.92 -19.39
CA ASN A 225 -1.47 9.07 -20.20
C ASN A 225 -2.80 8.85 -20.91
N ASP A 226 -3.19 7.61 -21.21
CA ASP A 226 -4.40 7.30 -21.97
C ASP A 226 -5.62 7.27 -21.03
N LYS A 227 -6.64 8.07 -21.36
CA LYS A 227 -7.92 8.11 -20.62
C LYS A 227 -8.74 6.82 -20.76
N ASP A 228 -8.55 6.04 -21.82
CA ASP A 228 -9.31 4.83 -22.08
C ASP A 228 -8.69 3.60 -21.39
N PHE A 229 -7.40 3.65 -21.04
CA PHE A 229 -6.74 2.59 -20.29
C PHE A 229 -6.95 2.79 -18.78
N ARG A 230 -7.93 2.07 -18.20
CA ARG A 230 -8.37 2.29 -16.81
C ARG A 230 -7.77 1.33 -15.81
N ILE A 231 -7.59 0.06 -16.17
CA ILE A 231 -7.13 -1.00 -15.27
C ILE A 231 -5.88 -1.67 -15.83
N ALA A 232 -4.79 -1.59 -15.07
CA ALA A 232 -3.56 -2.34 -15.33
C ALA A 232 -3.47 -3.53 -14.37
N VAL A 233 -3.16 -4.72 -14.90
CA VAL A 233 -2.94 -5.93 -14.10
C VAL A 233 -1.48 -6.34 -14.25
N THR A 234 -0.77 -6.48 -13.13
CA THR A 234 0.66 -6.80 -13.11
C THR A 234 1.00 -7.82 -12.03
N CYS A 235 2.13 -8.52 -12.19
CA CYS A 235 2.66 -9.39 -11.14
C CYS A 235 3.70 -8.66 -10.28
N THR A 236 4.78 -8.19 -10.89
CA THR A 236 5.91 -7.54 -10.20
C THR A 236 6.48 -6.34 -10.96
N LEU A 237 6.29 -6.26 -12.26
CA LEU A 237 6.98 -5.32 -13.14
C LEU A 237 6.79 -3.85 -12.76
N VAL A 238 5.61 -3.49 -12.30
CA VAL A 238 5.27 -2.12 -11.89
C VAL A 238 5.69 -1.84 -10.44
N ALA A 239 6.33 -2.80 -9.77
CA ALA A 239 6.80 -2.62 -8.39
C ALA A 239 8.05 -1.73 -8.29
N THR A 240 8.85 -1.57 -9.36
CA THR A 240 10.06 -0.75 -9.35
C THR A 240 10.07 0.29 -10.48
N GLY A 241 10.54 1.50 -10.20
CA GLY A 241 10.92 2.51 -11.19
C GLY A 241 9.79 3.19 -11.99
N THR A 242 8.52 2.85 -11.79
CA THR A 242 7.42 3.42 -12.57
C THR A 242 6.67 4.50 -11.80
N ASP A 243 6.53 5.67 -12.41
CA ASP A 243 5.78 6.81 -11.85
C ASP A 243 4.44 6.97 -12.60
N VAL A 244 3.34 6.52 -11.99
CA VAL A 244 1.97 6.68 -12.52
C VAL A 244 1.19 7.59 -11.57
N LYS A 245 1.39 8.90 -11.69
CA LYS A 245 0.76 9.91 -10.80
C LYS A 245 -0.77 9.83 -10.76
N PRO A 246 -1.49 9.61 -11.88
CA PRO A 246 -2.96 9.53 -11.87
C PRO A 246 -3.51 8.21 -11.32
N LEU A 247 -2.68 7.36 -10.70
CA LEU A 247 -3.13 6.13 -10.07
C LEU A 247 -3.93 6.44 -8.80
N GLU A 248 -5.20 6.02 -8.77
CA GLU A 248 -6.13 6.33 -7.69
C GLU A 248 -6.48 5.10 -6.85
N VAL A 249 -6.32 3.89 -7.41
CA VAL A 249 -6.61 2.61 -6.73
C VAL A 249 -5.47 1.63 -6.92
N VAL A 250 -5.01 1.05 -5.83
CA VAL A 250 -4.09 -0.11 -5.81
C VAL A 250 -4.86 -1.28 -5.23
N MET A 251 -5.00 -2.37 -5.99
CA MET A 251 -5.74 -3.55 -5.56
C MET A 251 -4.82 -4.76 -5.41
N PHE A 252 -4.85 -5.38 -4.26
CA PHE A 252 -4.13 -6.61 -4.00
C PHE A 252 -5.04 -7.82 -4.19
N MET A 253 -4.75 -8.61 -5.22
CA MET A 253 -5.31 -9.95 -5.45
C MET A 253 -4.24 -11.04 -5.28
N ARG A 254 -3.11 -10.67 -4.67
CA ARG A 254 -2.07 -11.60 -4.23
C ARG A 254 -1.64 -11.26 -2.82
N ASP A 255 -1.25 -12.28 -2.09
CA ASP A 255 -0.58 -12.10 -0.80
C ASP A 255 0.87 -11.65 -1.00
N VAL A 256 1.38 -10.83 -0.07
CA VAL A 256 2.74 -10.29 -0.07
C VAL A 256 3.32 -10.45 1.33
N GLU A 257 4.23 -11.39 1.50
CA GLU A 257 4.88 -11.66 2.78
C GLU A 257 6.01 -10.66 3.10
N SER A 258 6.70 -10.19 2.05
CA SER A 258 7.81 -9.25 2.19
C SER A 258 7.31 -7.83 2.47
N LEU A 259 7.60 -7.30 3.66
CA LEU A 259 7.25 -5.93 4.04
C LEU A 259 7.85 -4.89 3.08
N PRO A 260 9.13 -4.97 2.68
CA PRO A 260 9.68 -4.03 1.69
C PRO A 260 8.91 -4.06 0.37
N LEU A 261 8.58 -5.24 -0.15
CA LEU A 261 7.80 -5.39 -1.38
C LEU A 261 6.39 -4.81 -1.21
N TYR A 262 5.71 -5.08 -0.11
CA TYR A 262 4.40 -4.50 0.21
C TYR A 262 4.45 -2.97 0.20
N ILE A 263 5.44 -2.37 0.88
CA ILE A 263 5.61 -0.92 0.92
C ILE A 263 5.87 -0.35 -0.48
N GLN A 264 6.69 -1.00 -1.30
CA GLN A 264 6.94 -0.59 -2.68
C GLN A 264 5.68 -0.66 -3.54
N MET A 265 4.88 -1.72 -3.42
CA MET A 265 3.63 -1.89 -4.15
C MET A 265 2.57 -0.87 -3.70
N LYS A 266 2.36 -0.71 -2.40
CA LYS A 266 1.49 0.32 -1.80
C LYS A 266 1.92 1.73 -2.23
N GLY A 267 3.23 1.97 -2.24
CA GLY A 267 3.85 3.24 -2.61
C GLY A 267 3.58 3.71 -4.06
N ARG A 268 3.02 2.86 -4.91
CA ARG A 268 2.61 3.27 -6.28
C ARG A 268 1.44 4.25 -6.28
N GLY A 269 0.58 4.20 -5.27
CA GLY A 269 -0.59 5.07 -5.16
C GLY A 269 -0.31 6.44 -4.56
N VAL A 270 0.79 6.63 -3.82
CA VAL A 270 1.01 7.82 -2.98
C VAL A 270 1.29 9.11 -3.75
N ARG A 271 1.61 9.06 -5.03
CA ARG A 271 2.02 10.23 -5.82
C ARG A 271 0.93 11.27 -5.94
N THR A 272 1.26 12.53 -5.71
CA THR A 272 0.39 13.67 -5.99
C THR A 272 0.34 13.96 -7.48
N ILE A 273 -0.77 14.56 -7.92
CA ILE A 273 -0.96 15.05 -9.28
C ILE A 273 -1.79 16.33 -9.22
N GLY A 274 -1.52 17.30 -10.08
CA GLY A 274 -2.36 18.48 -10.18
C GLY A 274 -3.74 18.16 -10.75
N ASP A 275 -4.78 18.85 -10.28
CA ASP A 275 -6.18 18.57 -10.62
C ASP A 275 -6.45 18.60 -12.14
N GLU A 276 -5.86 19.55 -12.86
CA GLU A 276 -5.98 19.66 -14.31
C GLU A 276 -5.33 18.45 -15.00
N GLN A 277 -4.15 18.04 -14.54
CA GLN A 277 -3.45 16.89 -15.09
C GLN A 277 -4.21 15.59 -14.80
N LEU A 278 -4.87 15.50 -13.64
CA LEU A 278 -5.72 14.35 -13.31
C LEU A 278 -6.93 14.30 -14.24
N ARG A 279 -7.62 15.42 -14.44
CA ARG A 279 -8.79 15.51 -15.33
C ARG A 279 -8.46 15.21 -16.81
N ASN A 280 -7.24 15.46 -17.25
CA ASN A 280 -6.84 15.09 -18.62
C ASN A 280 -6.89 13.56 -18.86
N VAL A 281 -6.70 12.75 -17.82
CA VAL A 281 -6.72 11.28 -17.90
C VAL A 281 -7.88 10.64 -17.16
N THR A 282 -8.51 11.33 -16.22
CA THR A 282 -9.72 10.91 -15.51
C THR A 282 -10.71 12.09 -15.48
N PRO A 283 -11.47 12.31 -16.59
CA PRO A 283 -12.26 13.53 -16.80
C PRO A 283 -13.28 13.83 -15.70
N ASN A 284 -13.81 12.83 -15.03
CA ASN A 284 -14.77 12.97 -13.94
C ASN A 284 -14.10 13.13 -12.55
N ALA A 285 -12.76 13.15 -12.46
CA ALA A 285 -12.08 13.39 -11.20
C ALA A 285 -12.05 14.89 -10.87
N PHE A 286 -12.18 15.22 -9.59
CA PHE A 286 -12.02 16.59 -9.09
C PHE A 286 -10.58 16.83 -8.62
N SER A 287 -10.12 16.06 -7.64
CA SER A 287 -8.77 16.09 -7.08
C SER A 287 -8.33 14.67 -6.67
N LYS A 288 -7.06 14.52 -6.35
CA LYS A 288 -6.51 13.29 -5.75
C LYS A 288 -5.99 13.60 -4.35
N ASP A 289 -6.87 13.50 -3.35
CA ASP A 289 -6.54 13.77 -1.95
C ASP A 289 -6.03 12.53 -1.22
N CYS A 290 -6.35 11.36 -1.74
CA CYS A 290 -5.86 10.07 -1.26
C CYS A 290 -5.85 9.07 -2.42
N PHE A 291 -5.30 7.89 -2.15
CA PHE A 291 -5.54 6.73 -2.99
C PHE A 291 -6.18 5.60 -2.17
N TYR A 292 -6.89 4.72 -2.84
CA TYR A 292 -7.52 3.57 -2.18
C TYR A 292 -6.66 2.32 -2.40
N LEU A 293 -6.34 1.65 -1.29
CA LEU A 293 -5.79 0.30 -1.32
C LEU A 293 -6.95 -0.67 -1.11
N VAL A 294 -7.32 -1.39 -2.17
CA VAL A 294 -8.34 -2.45 -2.09
C VAL A 294 -7.65 -3.75 -1.76
N ASP A 295 -7.88 -4.24 -0.55
CA ASP A 295 -7.32 -5.49 -0.06
C ASP A 295 -8.36 -6.60 -0.20
N ALA A 296 -8.14 -7.49 -1.16
CA ALA A 296 -9.03 -8.62 -1.42
C ALA A 296 -8.51 -9.96 -0.87
N VAL A 297 -7.34 -9.97 -0.23
CA VAL A 297 -6.67 -11.22 0.22
C VAL A 297 -6.14 -11.14 1.65
N GLY A 298 -6.39 -10.03 2.36
CA GLY A 298 -5.93 -9.85 3.74
C GLY A 298 -4.46 -9.41 3.85
N VAL A 299 -3.84 -8.92 2.78
CA VAL A 299 -2.43 -8.51 2.79
C VAL A 299 -2.13 -7.42 3.82
N THR A 300 -3.08 -6.55 4.11
CA THR A 300 -2.92 -5.50 5.12
C THR A 300 -2.88 -6.07 6.54
N GLU A 301 -3.49 -7.22 6.76
CA GLU A 301 -3.45 -7.92 8.05
C GLU A 301 -2.11 -8.65 8.24
N HIS A 302 -1.56 -9.23 7.17
CA HIS A 302 -0.26 -9.93 7.19
C HIS A 302 0.94 -8.97 7.26
N ALA A 303 0.91 -7.84 6.59
CA ALA A 303 1.98 -6.83 6.65
C ALA A 303 2.19 -6.28 8.05
N GLN A 304 1.18 -6.37 8.91
CA GLN A 304 1.26 -6.00 10.33
C GLN A 304 1.89 -7.10 11.20
N THR A 305 1.90 -8.35 10.73
CA THR A 305 2.42 -9.52 11.46
C THR A 305 3.82 -9.94 11.05
N VAL A 306 4.33 -9.46 9.91
CA VAL A 306 5.76 -9.58 9.60
C VAL A 306 6.50 -8.72 10.59
N ALA A 307 7.09 -9.39 11.58
CA ALA A 307 7.70 -8.79 12.74
C ALA A 307 8.51 -7.57 12.36
N PRO A 308 8.29 -6.43 13.04
CA PRO A 308 9.29 -5.38 13.02
C PRO A 308 10.56 -6.04 13.49
N ILE A 309 11.62 -5.85 12.77
CA ILE A 309 12.95 -6.08 13.29
C ILE A 309 12.99 -5.29 14.59
N ASP A 310 13.18 -6.05 15.65
CA ASP A 310 13.06 -5.72 17.05
C ASP A 310 13.64 -4.33 17.40
N ASP A 311 12.79 -3.33 17.51
CA ASP A 311 13.08 -2.04 18.12
C ASP A 311 12.01 -1.72 19.19
N GLY A 312 11.96 -2.58 20.19
CA GLY A 312 11.09 -2.38 21.34
C GLY A 312 9.74 -3.10 21.25
N PRO A 313 8.94 -3.08 22.30
CA PRO A 313 7.74 -3.90 22.41
C PRO A 313 6.80 -3.61 21.27
N THR A 314 6.48 -4.66 20.51
CA THR A 314 5.49 -4.68 19.42
C THR A 314 4.22 -3.96 19.84
N THR A 315 4.07 -2.73 19.39
CA THR A 315 2.81 -2.01 19.57
C THR A 315 1.77 -2.68 18.68
N LYS A 316 0.83 -3.39 19.32
CA LYS A 316 -0.39 -3.83 18.64
C LYS A 316 -0.98 -2.62 17.93
N THR A 317 -1.34 -2.77 16.67
CA THR A 317 -1.99 -1.71 15.89
C THR A 317 -3.25 -1.30 16.63
N ILE A 318 -3.23 -0.14 17.25
CA ILE A 318 -4.37 0.37 18.00
C ILE A 318 -5.32 1.09 17.06
N THR A 319 -6.61 1.01 17.34
CA THR A 319 -7.63 1.77 16.59
C THR A 319 -7.47 3.28 16.81
N LEU A 320 -8.00 4.12 15.92
CA LEU A 320 -8.00 5.58 16.15
C LEU A 320 -8.68 5.94 17.48
N LYS A 321 -9.72 5.21 17.87
CA LYS A 321 -10.39 5.40 19.16
C LYS A 321 -9.44 5.14 20.33
N GLU A 322 -8.75 4.01 20.33
CA GLU A 322 -7.74 3.67 21.36
C GLU A 322 -6.58 4.66 21.36
N LEU A 323 -6.13 5.08 20.17
CA LEU A 323 -5.09 6.12 20.06
C LEU A 323 -5.52 7.41 20.76
N LEU A 324 -6.73 7.90 20.48
CA LEU A 324 -7.27 9.12 21.10
C LEU A 324 -7.52 8.95 22.61
N GLU A 325 -7.91 7.76 23.06
CA GLU A 325 -8.03 7.45 24.48
C GLU A 325 -6.66 7.49 25.17
N ARG A 326 -5.63 6.85 24.62
CA ARG A 326 -4.26 6.88 25.16
C ARG A 326 -3.69 8.29 25.19
N ILE A 327 -3.89 9.09 24.14
CA ILE A 327 -3.51 10.51 24.09
C ILE A 327 -4.16 11.29 25.23
N SER A 328 -5.42 11.04 25.53
CA SER A 328 -6.13 11.74 26.62
C SER A 328 -5.55 11.42 28.01
N HIS A 329 -4.94 10.25 28.15
CA HIS A 329 -4.27 9.83 29.38
C HIS A 329 -2.77 10.17 29.43
N GLY A 330 -2.20 10.70 28.34
CA GLY A 330 -0.78 11.07 28.28
C GLY A 330 0.18 9.94 27.90
N TYR A 331 -0.32 8.81 27.44
CA TYR A 331 0.50 7.68 26.94
C TYR A 331 0.75 7.86 25.45
N ILE A 332 1.85 8.52 25.09
CA ILE A 332 2.05 9.05 23.74
C ILE A 332 3.46 8.76 23.23
N PRO A 333 3.77 7.52 22.81
CA PRO A 333 5.01 7.21 22.10
C PRO A 333 5.10 7.99 20.78
N ASP A 334 6.29 8.14 20.24
CA ASP A 334 6.56 8.88 19.00
C ASP A 334 5.75 8.34 17.82
N GLU A 335 5.58 7.02 17.75
CA GLU A 335 4.78 6.37 16.74
C GLU A 335 3.31 6.82 16.74
N TYR A 336 2.73 6.99 17.95
CA TYR A 336 1.36 7.47 18.08
C TYR A 336 1.22 8.93 17.68
N LEU A 337 2.22 9.77 17.99
CA LEU A 337 2.26 11.15 17.53
C LEU A 337 2.37 11.25 16.02
N LYS A 338 3.25 10.46 15.39
CA LYS A 338 3.39 10.38 13.91
C LYS A 338 2.07 9.98 13.27
N ARG A 339 1.45 8.92 13.78
CA ARG A 339 0.17 8.42 13.28
C ARG A 339 -0.96 9.43 13.46
N LEU A 340 -1.01 10.12 14.60
CA LEU A 340 -1.98 11.19 14.83
C LEU A 340 -1.80 12.33 13.83
N ALA A 341 -0.58 12.80 13.61
CA ALA A 341 -0.27 13.86 12.68
C ALA A 341 -0.73 13.52 11.25
N ALA A 342 -0.37 12.33 10.76
CA ALA A 342 -0.82 11.85 9.44
C ALA A 342 -2.36 11.75 9.34
N THR A 343 -3.02 11.28 10.41
CA THR A 343 -4.48 11.18 10.45
C THR A 343 -5.16 12.55 10.41
N LEU A 344 -4.64 13.53 11.16
CA LEU A 344 -5.15 14.90 11.17
C LEU A 344 -5.00 15.56 9.78
N ALA A 345 -3.84 15.43 9.16
CA ALA A 345 -3.60 15.95 7.81
C ALA A 345 -4.58 15.34 6.79
N ARG A 346 -4.79 14.03 6.85
CA ARG A 346 -5.73 13.32 6.01
C ARG A 346 -7.16 13.82 6.17
N ILE A 347 -7.63 13.92 7.42
CA ILE A 347 -9.00 14.38 7.71
C ILE A 347 -9.18 15.83 7.28
N TYR A 348 -8.19 16.69 7.53
CA TYR A 348 -8.21 18.07 7.09
C TYR A 348 -8.43 18.23 5.58
N ASN A 349 -7.70 17.44 4.77
CA ASN A 349 -7.80 17.50 3.31
C ASN A 349 -9.19 17.11 2.79
N LYS A 350 -9.95 16.33 3.57
CA LYS A 350 -11.30 15.87 3.22
C LYS A 350 -12.42 16.70 3.76
N ALA A 351 -12.19 17.29 4.92
CA ALA A 351 -13.21 18.07 5.60
C ALA A 351 -13.54 19.32 4.78
N ASP A 352 -14.81 19.61 4.65
CA ASP A 352 -15.27 20.89 4.13
C ASP A 352 -15.01 22.03 5.13
N ASP A 353 -15.21 23.27 4.67
CA ASP A 353 -14.94 24.45 5.50
C ASP A 353 -15.80 24.53 6.77
N SER A 354 -17.01 23.98 6.74
CA SER A 354 -17.90 23.92 7.92
C SER A 354 -17.36 22.93 8.93
N GLN A 355 -16.90 21.78 8.46
CA GLN A 355 -16.32 20.73 9.29
C GLN A 355 -14.98 21.16 9.92
N ARG A 356 -14.13 21.87 9.17
CA ARG A 356 -12.88 22.45 9.69
C ARG A 356 -13.16 23.49 10.78
N LYS A 357 -14.10 24.39 10.54
CA LYS A 357 -14.52 25.40 11.53
C LYS A 357 -15.09 24.76 12.79
N GLU A 358 -15.91 23.73 12.66
CA GLU A 358 -16.46 23.00 13.81
C GLU A 358 -15.37 22.28 14.62
N PHE A 359 -14.37 21.69 13.95
CA PHE A 359 -13.23 21.12 14.65
C PHE A 359 -12.47 22.20 15.44
N VAL A 360 -12.18 23.35 14.83
CA VAL A 360 -11.53 24.48 15.50
C VAL A 360 -12.34 24.94 16.72
N ARG A 361 -13.66 25.03 16.59
CA ARG A 361 -14.55 25.39 17.71
C ARG A 361 -14.44 24.41 18.89
N LEU A 362 -14.31 23.12 18.60
CA LEU A 362 -14.28 22.07 19.61
C LEU A 362 -12.89 21.85 20.22
N SER A 363 -11.84 21.99 19.43
CA SER A 363 -10.45 21.72 19.81
C SER A 363 -9.66 22.97 20.19
N HIS A 364 -10.15 24.16 19.81
CA HIS A 364 -9.46 25.46 19.85
C HIS A 364 -8.17 25.49 19.01
N ASP A 365 -8.09 24.64 17.95
CA ASP A 365 -6.91 24.51 17.11
C ASP A 365 -7.27 23.99 15.72
N ASP A 366 -6.42 24.25 14.72
CA ASP A 366 -6.59 23.74 13.36
C ASP A 366 -5.92 22.38 13.20
N MET A 367 -6.57 21.45 12.49
CA MET A 367 -6.06 20.09 12.28
C MET A 367 -4.72 20.08 11.53
N LYS A 368 -4.55 20.96 10.53
CA LYS A 368 -3.34 21.04 9.73
C LYS A 368 -2.18 21.62 10.53
N GLU A 369 -2.45 22.68 11.28
CA GLU A 369 -1.44 23.32 12.14
C GLU A 369 -1.03 22.39 13.27
N LEU A 370 -1.98 21.71 13.90
CA LEU A 370 -1.69 20.71 14.95
C LEU A 370 -0.85 19.56 14.40
N SER A 371 -1.20 19.04 13.22
CA SER A 371 -0.42 18.01 12.54
C SER A 371 1.02 18.42 12.28
N ALA A 372 1.22 19.63 11.74
CA ALA A 372 2.54 20.17 11.44
C ALA A 372 3.38 20.37 12.71
N ARG A 373 2.78 20.91 13.80
CA ARG A 373 3.49 21.09 15.08
C ARG A 373 3.92 19.78 15.72
N ILE A 374 3.05 18.75 15.68
CA ILE A 374 3.39 17.43 16.20
C ILE A 374 4.61 16.88 15.47
N TYR A 375 4.60 16.99 14.14
CA TYR A 375 5.67 16.44 13.32
C TYR A 375 6.99 17.21 13.52
N ASP A 376 6.94 18.52 13.54
CA ASP A 376 8.09 19.41 13.77
C ASP A 376 8.75 19.17 15.14
N ALA A 377 7.93 18.96 16.17
CA ALA A 377 8.43 18.63 17.51
C ALA A 377 9.16 17.28 17.56
N LEU A 378 8.67 16.29 16.81
CA LEU A 378 9.32 14.98 16.71
C LEU A 378 10.64 15.06 15.93
N GLU A 379 10.66 15.81 14.82
CA GLU A 379 11.84 15.94 13.97
C GLU A 379 12.97 16.68 14.66
N LYS A 380 12.66 17.71 15.43
CA LYS A 380 13.64 18.49 16.18
C LYS A 380 14.12 17.79 17.45
N GLY A 381 13.51 16.67 17.82
CA GLY A 381 13.86 15.95 19.03
C GLY A 381 13.67 16.76 20.32
N ILE A 382 12.77 17.77 20.30
CA ILE A 382 12.52 18.65 21.44
C ILE A 382 11.59 18.05 22.51
N LEU A 383 10.99 16.89 22.20
CA LEU A 383 10.14 16.18 23.14
C LEU A 383 10.97 15.29 24.06
N PRO A 384 10.64 15.21 25.36
CA PRO A 384 11.29 14.27 26.26
C PRO A 384 11.14 12.84 25.77
N GLN A 385 12.18 12.03 25.97
CA GLN A 385 12.14 10.62 25.62
C GLN A 385 10.95 9.94 26.29
N PHE A 386 10.26 9.09 25.53
CA PHE A 386 9.22 8.24 26.08
C PHE A 386 9.87 7.09 26.84
N VAL A 387 9.72 7.09 28.16
CA VAL A 387 10.44 6.16 29.04
C VAL A 387 9.60 4.93 29.39
N SER A 388 8.26 5.04 29.43
CA SER A 388 7.39 3.95 29.88
C SER A 388 5.95 4.10 29.37
N THR A 389 5.27 2.96 29.17
CA THR A 389 3.82 2.92 28.92
C THR A 389 2.98 3.13 30.15
N ASP A 390 3.60 3.17 31.34
CA ASP A 390 2.89 3.14 32.62
C ASP A 390 2.84 4.52 33.33
N GLU A 391 3.56 5.52 32.80
CA GLU A 391 3.53 6.88 33.34
C GLU A 391 3.13 7.93 32.29
N PRO A 392 2.15 8.81 32.58
CA PRO A 392 1.72 9.85 31.65
C PRO A 392 2.79 10.94 31.48
N ASN A 393 3.08 11.31 30.24
CA ASN A 393 4.00 12.39 29.92
C ASN A 393 3.26 13.70 29.68
N ASN A 394 3.34 14.63 30.64
CA ASN A 394 2.61 15.90 30.59
C ASN A 394 3.09 16.85 29.50
N GLU A 395 4.37 16.84 29.12
CA GLU A 395 4.88 17.70 28.05
C GLU A 395 4.39 17.21 26.67
N ARG A 396 4.43 15.90 26.46
CA ARG A 396 3.84 15.30 25.25
C ARG A 396 2.33 15.53 25.17
N LYS A 397 1.65 15.44 26.32
CA LYS A 397 0.23 15.75 26.45
C LYS A 397 -0.07 17.21 26.12
N GLY A 398 0.82 18.14 26.50
CA GLY A 398 0.72 19.56 26.15
C GLY A 398 0.73 19.80 24.63
N LEU A 399 1.57 19.09 23.89
CA LEU A 399 1.63 19.21 22.43
C LEU A 399 0.30 18.84 21.76
N VAL A 400 -0.41 17.84 22.28
CA VAL A 400 -1.70 17.33 21.75
C VAL A 400 -2.89 17.77 22.61
N ALA A 401 -2.72 18.83 23.42
CA ALA A 401 -3.76 19.38 24.29
C ALA A 401 -5.11 19.62 23.57
N PRO A 402 -5.13 20.09 22.32
CA PRO A 402 -6.38 20.28 21.57
C PRO A 402 -7.24 19.01 21.46
N LEU A 403 -6.61 17.85 21.50
CA LEU A 403 -7.31 16.55 21.53
C LEU A 403 -7.28 15.91 22.92
N ALA A 404 -6.18 16.01 23.65
CA ALA A 404 -6.05 15.39 24.96
C ALA A 404 -7.08 15.93 25.96
N ASN A 405 -7.32 17.26 25.94
CA ASN A 405 -8.19 17.92 26.91
C ASN A 405 -9.65 18.08 26.44
N HIS A 406 -9.95 17.88 25.16
CA HIS A 406 -11.26 18.13 24.57
C HIS A 406 -11.92 16.84 24.08
N ALA A 407 -12.78 16.25 24.90
CA ALA A 407 -13.48 14.99 24.58
C ALA A 407 -14.40 15.13 23.34
N ASP A 408 -15.01 16.28 23.17
CA ASP A 408 -15.92 16.51 22.02
C ASP A 408 -15.13 16.67 20.73
N ALA A 409 -13.92 17.25 20.75
CA ALA A 409 -13.04 17.27 19.59
C ALA A 409 -12.60 15.84 19.20
N ARG A 410 -12.27 14.96 20.16
CA ARG A 410 -11.98 13.56 19.88
C ARG A 410 -13.17 12.82 19.27
N LYS A 411 -14.37 13.00 19.84
CA LYS A 411 -15.59 12.39 19.29
C LYS A 411 -15.87 12.89 17.87
N TYR A 412 -15.71 14.19 17.64
CA TYR A 412 -15.92 14.78 16.33
C TYR A 412 -14.88 14.27 15.30
N LEU A 413 -13.62 14.15 15.70
CA LEU A 413 -12.59 13.56 14.85
C LEU A 413 -12.91 12.11 14.48
N LEU A 414 -13.48 11.33 15.41
CA LEU A 414 -13.97 9.98 15.12
C LEU A 414 -15.14 9.98 14.14
N ILE A 415 -16.06 10.95 14.24
CA ILE A 415 -17.16 11.12 13.29
C ILE A 415 -16.64 11.46 11.89
N LEU A 416 -15.69 12.38 11.78
CA LEU A 416 -15.05 12.73 10.52
C LEU A 416 -14.26 11.54 9.92
N ALA A 417 -13.65 10.74 10.77
CA ALA A 417 -12.98 9.50 10.38
C ALA A 417 -13.94 8.36 10.04
N ALA A 418 -15.13 8.33 10.66
CA ALA A 418 -16.14 7.26 10.57
C ALA A 418 -16.99 7.28 9.29
N GLY A 419 -16.62 8.06 8.29
CA GLY A 419 -17.05 7.79 6.92
C GLY A 419 -16.65 6.37 6.44
N PHE A 420 -16.17 5.52 7.37
CA PHE A 420 -15.58 4.19 7.15
C PHE A 420 -16.31 3.14 7.98
N VAL A 421 -17.38 2.59 7.46
CA VAL A 421 -18.13 1.52 8.13
C VAL A 421 -17.93 0.20 7.42
N ASN A 422 -17.52 -0.81 8.16
CA ASN A 422 -17.57 -2.19 7.67
C ASN A 422 -19.05 -2.59 7.52
N THR A 423 -19.46 -2.96 6.31
CA THR A 423 -20.80 -3.44 6.03
C THR A 423 -20.79 -4.96 5.99
N LEU A 424 -21.48 -5.59 6.94
CA LEU A 424 -21.75 -7.03 6.91
C LEU A 424 -22.93 -7.27 5.98
N MET A 425 -22.75 -8.06 4.95
CA MET A 425 -23.80 -8.47 4.05
C MET A 425 -24.32 -9.86 4.46
N PRO A 426 -25.58 -10.01 4.87
CA PRO A 426 -26.17 -11.33 5.01
C PRO A 426 -26.54 -11.88 3.63
N GLY A 427 -26.15 -13.09 3.31
CA GLY A 427 -26.56 -13.74 2.06
C GLY A 427 -25.74 -14.94 1.71
N GLU A 428 -26.36 -15.81 0.97
CA GLU A 428 -25.75 -17.02 0.47
C GLU A 428 -24.53 -16.65 -0.37
N ASP A 429 -23.44 -17.26 0.01
CA ASP A 429 -22.18 -17.34 -0.68
C ASP A 429 -21.40 -16.04 -0.88
N THR A 430 -20.48 -15.78 0.04
CA THR A 430 -19.12 -15.50 -0.26
C THR A 430 -18.62 -14.10 0.03
N LEU A 431 -19.42 -13.08 0.05
CA LEU A 431 -18.99 -11.80 0.58
C LEU A 431 -19.23 -11.77 2.09
N ILE A 432 -18.19 -11.94 2.89
CA ILE A 432 -18.29 -11.90 4.36
C ILE A 432 -18.42 -10.46 4.82
N SER A 433 -17.57 -9.58 4.29
CA SER A 433 -17.60 -8.16 4.58
C SER A 433 -16.95 -7.34 3.50
N LYS A 434 -17.36 -6.09 3.40
CA LYS A 434 -16.67 -5.06 2.63
C LYS A 434 -16.70 -3.76 3.41
N GLY A 435 -15.69 -2.94 3.27
CA GLY A 435 -15.65 -1.64 3.91
C GLY A 435 -14.26 -1.13 4.18
N PHE A 436 -14.20 0.10 4.68
CA PHE A 436 -12.95 0.71 5.06
C PHE A 436 -12.39 0.07 6.33
N SER A 437 -11.09 -0.20 6.31
CA SER A 437 -10.37 -0.56 7.52
C SER A 437 -10.13 0.69 8.36
N ILE A 438 -10.45 0.61 9.64
CA ILE A 438 -10.07 1.62 10.62
C ILE A 438 -8.63 1.29 11.03
N GLU A 439 -7.66 1.87 10.34
CA GLU A 439 -6.25 1.85 10.74
C GLU A 439 -5.91 3.02 11.63
#